data_0986cbc1ff3cdab20272f5b7fafe6e25
#
_entry.id   0986cbc1ff3cdab20272f5b7fafe6e25
#
_cell.length_a   1.000
_cell.length_b   1.000
_cell.length_c   1.000
_cell.angle_alpha   90.00
_cell.angle_beta   90.00
_cell.angle_gamma   90.00
#
_symmetry.space_group_name_H-M   'P 1'
#
loop_
_entity.id
_entity.type
_entity.pdbx_description
1 polymer ?
#
loop_
_entity_poly.entity_id
_entity_poly.type
_entity_poly.pdbx_seq_one_letter_code
_entity_poly.pdbx_strand_id
1 'polypeptide(L)'
;MSRPWLLAVALGLAGAAHAGGAEPVQTRCGWWDNPSPGNAWLIDRDGAWEVAIQGGHQAEGDWPEIPARQKVRVNGSYGYGCACVRVTVNTKTRQVLRILSAQARPQAQCRADAALGKPPG
;
A
#
# COMPACT_ATOMS: atom_id res chain seq x y z
N MET A 1 -22.85 -60.41 24.94
CA MET A 1 -23.55 -59.38 24.16
C MET A 1 -22.68 -58.18 24.11
N SER A 2 -21.88 -58.07 23.08
CA SER A 2 -21.05 -56.93 22.86
C SER A 2 -21.76 -55.96 21.89
N ARG A 3 -22.01 -54.79 22.35
CA ARG A 3 -22.52 -53.72 21.51
C ARG A 3 -21.36 -53.03 20.77
N PRO A 4 -21.39 -52.93 19.48
CA PRO A 4 -20.40 -52.14 18.80
C PRO A 4 -20.69 -50.68 19.07
N TRP A 5 -19.74 -49.99 19.65
CA TRP A 5 -19.76 -48.55 19.75
C TRP A 5 -19.33 -48.00 18.41
N LEU A 6 -20.28 -47.45 17.69
CA LEU A 6 -19.99 -46.64 16.52
C LEU A 6 -19.45 -45.32 17.01
N LEU A 7 -18.15 -45.22 17.00
CA LEU A 7 -17.50 -43.90 17.10
C LEU A 7 -17.80 -43.17 15.83
N ALA A 8 -18.76 -42.25 15.88
CA ALA A 8 -18.92 -41.24 14.87
C ALA A 8 -17.76 -40.29 15.00
N VAL A 9 -16.75 -40.45 14.16
CA VAL A 9 -15.72 -39.46 13.98
C VAL A 9 -16.39 -38.32 13.23
N ALA A 10 -16.77 -37.27 13.94
CA ALA A 10 -17.11 -36.04 13.34
C ALA A 10 -15.81 -35.42 12.78
N LEU A 11 -15.57 -35.62 11.50
CA LEU A 11 -14.57 -34.80 10.80
C LEU A 11 -15.09 -33.39 10.82
N GLY A 12 -14.60 -32.60 11.74
CA GLY A 12 -14.72 -31.18 11.68
C GLY A 12 -13.91 -30.70 10.48
N LEU A 13 -14.61 -30.42 9.40
CA LEU A 13 -14.05 -29.64 8.30
C LEU A 13 -13.78 -28.25 8.89
N ALA A 14 -12.57 -28.05 9.36
CA ALA A 14 -12.06 -26.73 9.52
C ALA A 14 -11.95 -26.15 8.11
N GLY A 15 -13.01 -25.51 7.65
CA GLY A 15 -13.00 -24.80 6.40
C GLY A 15 -12.00 -23.66 6.53
N ALA A 16 -10.85 -23.82 5.94
CA ALA A 16 -9.96 -22.70 5.68
C ALA A 16 -10.62 -21.84 4.63
N ALA A 17 -11.61 -21.06 5.07
CA ALA A 17 -12.34 -20.19 4.19
C ALA A 17 -11.60 -18.86 4.08
N HIS A 18 -10.59 -18.81 3.22
CA HIS A 18 -9.97 -17.57 2.84
C HIS A 18 -9.68 -17.53 1.37
N ALA A 19 -10.46 -18.29 0.63
CA ALA A 19 -10.47 -18.19 -0.81
C ALA A 19 -10.80 -16.76 -1.19
N GLY A 20 -9.85 -16.03 -1.75
CA GLY A 20 -10.03 -14.67 -2.20
C GLY A 20 -10.28 -13.67 -1.08
N GLY A 21 -9.82 -13.95 0.12
CA GLY A 21 -9.87 -12.99 1.21
C GLY A 21 -9.26 -11.67 0.81
N ALA A 22 -9.84 -10.58 1.33
CA ALA A 22 -9.27 -9.26 1.15
C ALA A 22 -7.80 -9.26 1.58
N GLU A 23 -6.94 -8.63 0.79
CA GLU A 23 -5.57 -8.39 1.18
C GLU A 23 -5.53 -7.63 2.50
N PRO A 24 -4.61 -7.95 3.40
CA PRO A 24 -4.51 -7.24 4.67
C PRO A 24 -4.22 -5.77 4.44
N VAL A 25 -4.90 -4.93 5.21
CA VAL A 25 -4.65 -3.49 5.21
C VAL A 25 -3.35 -3.21 5.97
N GLN A 26 -2.48 -2.44 5.36
CA GLN A 26 -1.18 -2.07 5.90
C GLN A 26 -1.07 -0.55 5.96
N THR A 27 -0.39 -0.04 6.97
CA THR A 27 0.03 1.36 7.00
C THR A 27 1.45 1.44 6.48
N ARG A 28 1.65 2.26 5.44
CA ARG A 28 2.97 2.49 4.84
C ARG A 28 3.24 3.96 4.77
N CYS A 29 4.41 4.36 5.21
CA CYS A 29 4.86 5.75 5.20
C CYS A 29 6.11 5.87 4.36
N GLY A 30 6.19 6.91 3.54
CA GLY A 30 7.34 7.13 2.70
C GLY A 30 7.16 8.32 1.78
N TRP A 31 8.00 8.37 0.76
CA TRP A 31 7.90 9.38 -0.28
C TRP A 31 6.76 9.06 -1.23
N TRP A 32 5.84 10.00 -1.33
CA TRP A 32 4.80 9.97 -2.36
C TRP A 32 5.33 10.69 -3.58
N ASP A 33 5.63 9.94 -4.62
CA ASP A 33 6.23 10.45 -5.84
C ASP A 33 5.20 10.50 -6.97
N ASN A 34 4.85 11.72 -7.39
CA ASN A 34 3.93 11.96 -8.49
C ASN A 34 4.62 12.90 -9.49
N PRO A 35 5.53 12.39 -10.31
CA PRO A 35 6.37 13.21 -11.18
C PRO A 35 5.65 13.77 -12.40
N SER A 36 4.49 13.23 -12.74
CA SER A 36 3.73 13.60 -13.93
C SER A 36 2.27 13.16 -13.79
N PRO A 37 1.36 13.68 -14.67
CA PRO A 37 -0.05 13.29 -14.59
C PRO A 37 -0.25 11.78 -14.68
N GLY A 38 -1.06 11.24 -13.77
CA GLY A 38 -1.45 9.83 -13.80
C GLY A 38 -0.38 8.84 -13.38
N ASN A 39 0.80 9.29 -13.01
CA ASN A 39 1.89 8.44 -12.55
C ASN A 39 2.19 8.72 -11.09
N ALA A 40 2.18 7.67 -10.26
CA ALA A 40 2.49 7.80 -8.83
C ALA A 40 3.10 6.52 -8.27
N TRP A 41 4.05 6.71 -7.36
CA TRP A 41 4.68 5.65 -6.58
C TRP A 41 4.71 6.03 -5.12
N LEU A 42 4.63 5.04 -4.26
CA LEU A 42 5.00 5.16 -2.86
C LEU A 42 6.36 4.50 -2.69
N ILE A 43 7.32 5.26 -2.17
CA ILE A 43 8.66 4.74 -1.92
C ILE A 43 8.86 4.68 -0.41
N ASP A 44 8.79 3.49 0.13
CA ASP A 44 8.92 3.25 1.56
C ASP A 44 10.16 2.42 1.88
N ARG A 45 10.25 1.94 3.11
CA ARG A 45 11.38 1.13 3.59
C ARG A 45 11.59 -0.16 2.78
N ASP A 46 10.53 -0.66 2.13
CA ASP A 46 10.56 -1.88 1.33
C ASP A 46 10.78 -1.60 -0.15
N GLY A 47 10.98 -0.35 -0.54
CA GLY A 47 11.22 0.10 -1.90
C GLY A 47 10.00 0.74 -2.54
N ALA A 48 9.96 0.76 -3.86
CA ALA A 48 8.92 1.43 -4.63
C ALA A 48 7.71 0.52 -4.83
N TRP A 49 6.54 1.11 -4.61
CA TRP A 49 5.23 0.51 -4.89
C TRP A 49 4.53 1.34 -5.95
N GLU A 50 4.15 0.70 -7.04
CA GLU A 50 3.41 1.36 -8.11
C GLU A 50 1.97 1.62 -7.67
N VAL A 51 1.60 2.88 -7.61
CA VAL A 51 0.22 3.29 -7.30
C VAL A 51 -0.59 3.43 -8.58
N ALA A 52 -0.01 4.12 -9.54
CA ALA A 52 -0.65 4.36 -10.83
C ALA A 52 0.39 4.59 -11.91
N ILE A 53 0.06 4.11 -13.09
CA ILE A 53 0.78 4.39 -14.33
C ILE A 53 -0.23 4.87 -15.35
N GLN A 54 0.04 5.98 -16.00
CA GLN A 54 -0.83 6.51 -17.04
C GLN A 54 -1.05 5.46 -18.15
N GLY A 55 -2.31 5.12 -18.39
CA GLY A 55 -2.67 4.08 -19.36
C GLY A 55 -2.49 2.64 -18.86
N GLY A 56 -2.11 2.44 -17.61
CA GLY A 56 -1.88 1.13 -17.00
C GLY A 56 -2.61 0.97 -15.67
N HIS A 57 -1.95 0.35 -14.71
CA HIS A 57 -2.48 0.10 -13.39
C HIS A 57 -2.92 1.40 -12.70
N GLN A 58 -4.06 1.32 -12.02
CA GLN A 58 -4.60 2.40 -11.19
C GLN A 58 -5.08 1.81 -9.88
N ALA A 59 -4.48 2.18 -8.77
CA ALA A 59 -5.00 1.82 -7.46
C ALA A 59 -6.35 2.47 -7.23
N GLU A 60 -7.26 1.76 -6.57
CA GLU A 60 -8.53 2.33 -6.14
C GLU A 60 -8.31 3.26 -4.95
N GLY A 61 -9.18 4.27 -4.80
CA GLY A 61 -9.16 5.18 -3.68
C GLY A 61 -8.43 6.49 -3.95
N ASP A 62 -8.47 7.37 -2.97
CA ASP A 62 -7.96 8.73 -3.11
C ASP A 62 -6.48 8.82 -2.74
N TRP A 63 -5.73 9.54 -3.54
CA TRP A 63 -4.33 9.84 -3.29
C TRP A 63 -4.20 10.84 -2.14
N PRO A 64 -3.06 10.87 -1.44
CA PRO A 64 -2.81 11.92 -0.46
C PRO A 64 -2.79 13.29 -1.13
N GLU A 65 -3.45 14.27 -0.49
CA GLU A 65 -3.35 15.66 -0.89
C GLU A 65 -2.15 16.28 -0.18
N ILE A 66 -1.08 16.52 -0.92
CA ILE A 66 0.13 17.12 -0.35
C ILE A 66 0.06 18.63 -0.55
N PRO A 67 -0.01 19.41 0.54
CA PRO A 67 -0.02 20.86 0.44
C PRO A 67 1.22 21.39 -0.29
N ALA A 68 1.07 22.48 -1.01
CA ALA A 68 2.18 23.07 -1.78
C ALA A 68 3.43 23.30 -0.93
N ARG A 69 3.26 23.73 0.32
CA ARG A 69 4.38 23.97 1.25
C ARG A 69 5.15 22.70 1.66
N GLN A 70 4.53 21.52 1.49
CA GLN A 70 5.12 20.22 1.83
C GLN A 70 5.58 19.44 0.60
N LYS A 71 5.41 20.02 -0.58
CA LYS A 71 5.74 19.36 -1.84
C LYS A 71 7.05 19.90 -2.40
N VAL A 72 7.89 19.02 -2.88
CA VAL A 72 9.03 19.39 -3.73
C VAL A 72 8.58 19.26 -5.19
N ARG A 73 8.53 20.37 -5.91
CA ARG A 73 8.14 20.39 -7.32
C ARG A 73 9.31 19.98 -8.19
N VAL A 74 9.05 19.11 -9.13
CA VAL A 74 10.05 18.65 -10.11
C VAL A 74 9.59 18.87 -11.54
N ASN A 75 8.28 18.99 -11.77
CA ASN A 75 7.70 19.20 -13.09
C ASN A 75 6.40 20.01 -12.94
N GLY A 76 6.47 21.32 -13.06
CA GLY A 76 5.32 22.19 -12.81
C GLY A 76 4.79 22.01 -11.40
N SER A 77 3.53 21.62 -11.26
CA SER A 77 2.91 21.31 -9.97
C SER A 77 3.15 19.87 -9.50
N TYR A 78 3.76 19.04 -10.34
CA TYR A 78 4.08 17.65 -10.02
C TYR A 78 5.39 17.54 -9.27
N GLY A 79 5.46 16.57 -8.38
CA GLY A 79 6.65 16.38 -7.57
C GLY A 79 6.41 15.32 -6.50
N TYR A 80 7.13 15.45 -5.40
CA TYR A 80 7.03 14.48 -4.33
C TYR A 80 6.83 15.14 -2.97
N GLY A 81 6.35 14.37 -2.04
CA GLY A 81 6.20 14.76 -0.65
C GLY A 81 6.21 13.53 0.24
N CYS A 82 6.03 13.73 1.53
CA CYS A 82 5.97 12.66 2.50
C CYS A 82 4.52 12.34 2.83
N ALA A 83 4.18 11.06 2.90
CA ALA A 83 2.83 10.63 3.23
C ALA A 83 2.82 9.31 3.99
N CYS A 84 1.77 9.10 4.77
CA CYS A 84 1.40 7.81 5.32
C CYS A 84 0.07 7.39 4.70
N VAL A 85 -0.01 6.16 4.23
CA VAL A 85 -1.19 5.63 3.57
C VAL A 85 -1.60 4.30 4.18
N ARG A 86 -2.91 4.09 4.31
CA ARG A 86 -3.45 2.77 4.62
C ARG A 86 -3.88 2.12 3.32
N VAL A 87 -3.27 1.00 3.00
CA VAL A 87 -3.37 0.39 1.68
C VAL A 87 -3.50 -1.12 1.75
N THR A 88 -3.98 -1.69 0.67
CA THR A 88 -3.75 -3.08 0.33
C THR A 88 -2.78 -3.15 -0.83
N VAL A 89 -1.90 -4.13 -0.85
CA VAL A 89 -0.85 -4.25 -1.86
C VAL A 89 -0.78 -5.67 -2.42
N ASN A 90 -0.23 -5.78 -3.61
CA ASN A 90 0.23 -7.04 -4.18
C ASN A 90 1.75 -7.06 -4.09
N THR A 91 2.28 -7.91 -3.22
CA THR A 91 3.73 -7.99 -2.98
C THR A 91 4.49 -8.60 -4.15
N LYS A 92 3.84 -9.42 -4.97
CA LYS A 92 4.47 -10.02 -6.15
C LYS A 92 4.69 -9.02 -7.27
N THR A 93 3.68 -8.18 -7.51
CA THR A 93 3.74 -7.17 -8.57
C THR A 93 4.27 -5.83 -8.07
N ARG A 94 4.40 -5.66 -6.76
CA ARG A 94 4.80 -4.39 -6.14
C ARG A 94 3.83 -3.25 -6.46
N GLN A 95 2.55 -3.57 -6.48
CA GLN A 95 1.49 -2.60 -6.76
C GLN A 95 0.64 -2.33 -5.54
N VAL A 96 0.27 -1.08 -5.36
CA VAL A 96 -0.81 -0.69 -4.45
C VAL A 96 -2.13 -1.02 -5.14
N LEU A 97 -2.97 -1.80 -4.49
CA LEU A 97 -4.26 -2.19 -5.05
C LEU A 97 -5.35 -1.20 -4.66
N ARG A 98 -5.36 -0.78 -3.41
CA ARG A 98 -6.37 0.11 -2.87
C ARG A 98 -5.78 1.02 -1.80
N ILE A 99 -6.20 2.28 -1.82
CA ILE A 99 -5.91 3.26 -0.78
C ILE A 99 -7.19 3.47 0.03
N LEU A 100 -7.16 3.12 1.31
CA LEU A 100 -8.29 3.30 2.22
C LEU A 100 -8.28 4.68 2.85
N SER A 101 -7.09 5.18 3.17
CA SER A 101 -6.88 6.53 3.68
C SER A 101 -5.44 6.98 3.40
N ALA A 102 -5.25 8.29 3.34
CA ALA A 102 -3.95 8.87 3.06
C ALA A 102 -3.80 10.17 3.83
N GLN A 103 -2.61 10.43 4.33
CA GLN A 103 -2.27 11.67 5.04
C GLN A 103 -0.93 12.18 4.56
N ALA A 104 -0.89 13.46 4.17
CA ALA A 104 0.37 14.15 3.96
C ALA A 104 1.12 14.29 5.29
N ARG A 105 2.43 14.20 5.22
CA ARG A 105 3.33 14.37 6.35
C ARG A 105 4.39 15.43 6.02
N PRO A 106 4.95 16.09 7.04
CA PRO A 106 6.08 16.98 6.79
C PRO A 106 7.24 16.24 6.13
N GLN A 107 7.93 16.87 5.20
CA GLN A 107 9.09 16.28 4.53
C GLN A 107 10.14 15.79 5.53
N ALA A 108 10.30 16.50 6.64
CA ALA A 108 11.25 16.14 7.68
C ALA A 108 11.05 14.72 8.24
N GLN A 109 9.81 14.24 8.27
CA GLN A 109 9.52 12.86 8.70
C GLN A 109 10.17 11.84 7.77
N CYS A 110 10.05 12.01 6.47
CA CYS A 110 10.67 11.11 5.51
C CYS A 110 12.19 11.28 5.46
N ARG A 111 12.68 12.52 5.54
CA ARG A 111 14.11 12.77 5.54
C ARG A 111 14.83 12.20 6.76
N ALA A 112 14.16 12.17 7.90
CA ALA A 112 14.71 11.61 9.14
C ALA A 112 14.68 10.08 9.15
N ASP A 113 13.93 9.45 8.26
CA ASP A 113 13.81 8.00 8.19
C ASP A 113 14.93 7.42 7.31
N ALA A 114 15.97 6.92 7.98
CA ALA A 114 17.12 6.35 7.30
C ALA A 114 16.77 5.14 6.39
N ALA A 115 15.66 4.45 6.67
CA ALA A 115 15.22 3.32 5.89
C ALA A 115 14.71 3.71 4.49
N LEU A 116 14.36 4.98 4.26
CA LEU A 116 13.84 5.45 2.98
C LEU A 116 14.92 5.79 1.95
N GLY A 117 16.15 6.00 2.39
CA GLY A 117 17.22 6.44 1.51
C GLY A 117 17.02 7.88 1.01
N LYS A 118 17.52 8.16 -0.19
CA LYS A 118 17.43 9.50 -0.79
C LYS A 118 15.99 9.80 -1.24
N PRO A 119 15.55 11.08 -1.17
CA PRO A 119 14.30 11.50 -1.79
C PRO A 119 14.29 11.19 -3.29
N PRO A 120 13.07 10.98 -3.89
CA PRO A 120 12.94 10.82 -5.34
C PRO A 120 13.28 12.13 -6.07
N GLY A 121 13.72 12.02 -7.31
CA GLY A 121 14.00 13.17 -8.18
C GLY A 121 15.45 13.53 -8.33
#